data_10ff04d5b9fd14a6fed446a6820e809e
#
_entry.id   10ff04d5b9fd14a6fed446a6820e809e
#
_cell.length_a   1.000
_cell.length_b   1.000
_cell.length_c   1.000
_cell.angle_alpha   90.00
_cell.angle_beta   90.00
_cell.angle_gamma   90.00
#
_symmetry.space_group_name_H-M   'P 1'
#
loop_
_entity.id
_entity.type
_entity.pdbx_description
1 polymer ?
#
loop_
_entity_poly.entity_id
_entity_poly.type
_entity_poly.pdbx_seq_one_letter_code
_entity_poly.pdbx_strand_id
1 'polypeptide(L)'
;MNTNEVTLIDDLLSNEENLALINKLCYHQWYLTKCLDYGNLISPLFAGRGGGFSVSSLEDGKPFNSPLNKEAYKITEKVCEQLNIKKYEIKRFLWNMYFPRNHTEFHKDEYTDDFLSILYNPHTTDGGTFINNKFYVDKISQAKVYKSMVEHKGNPPSKDSVRFNLNVLIKCFK
;
A
#
# COMPACT_ATOMS: atom_id res chain seq x y z
N MET A 1 -11.53 13.27 -8.44
CA MET A 1 -10.12 13.54 -8.05
C MET A 1 -9.36 14.07 -9.25
N ASN A 2 -8.65 15.16 -9.10
CA ASN A 2 -7.79 15.70 -10.15
C ASN A 2 -6.56 14.77 -10.32
N THR A 3 -6.02 14.61 -11.54
CA THR A 3 -4.96 13.62 -11.83
C THR A 3 -3.68 13.81 -11.02
N ASN A 4 -3.43 15.01 -10.47
CA ASN A 4 -2.22 15.33 -9.72
C ASN A 4 -2.46 15.52 -8.21
N GLU A 5 -3.66 15.25 -7.73
CA GLU A 5 -4.05 15.51 -6.35
C GLU A 5 -3.90 14.25 -5.48
N VAL A 6 -3.28 14.42 -4.31
CA VAL A 6 -3.22 13.40 -3.26
C VAL A 6 -4.14 13.83 -2.14
N THR A 7 -5.15 13.02 -1.85
CA THR A 7 -6.01 13.21 -0.69
C THR A 7 -5.41 12.48 0.51
N LEU A 8 -5.24 13.20 1.61
CA LEU A 8 -4.81 12.63 2.89
C LEU A 8 -6.02 12.41 3.77
N ILE A 9 -6.12 11.22 4.34
CA ILE A 9 -7.19 10.83 5.24
C ILE A 9 -6.53 10.36 6.54
N ASP A 10 -6.75 11.11 7.61
CA ASP A 10 -6.20 10.83 8.94
C ASP A 10 -7.18 9.99 9.78
N ASP A 11 -6.68 9.40 10.85
CA ASP A 11 -7.43 8.74 11.92
C ASP A 11 -8.39 7.62 11.47
N LEU A 12 -7.95 6.84 10.46
CA LEU A 12 -8.74 5.71 9.93
C LEU A 12 -8.94 4.58 10.93
N LEU A 13 -7.94 4.30 11.76
CA LEU A 13 -8.01 3.31 12.83
C LEU A 13 -7.65 3.97 14.16
N SER A 14 -8.17 3.46 15.27
CA SER A 14 -7.74 3.87 16.61
C SER A 14 -6.28 3.44 16.88
N ASN A 15 -5.66 4.01 17.91
CA ASN A 15 -4.32 3.61 18.32
C ASN A 15 -4.25 2.13 18.71
N GLU A 16 -5.28 1.61 19.36
CA GLU A 16 -5.38 0.20 19.76
C GLU A 16 -5.48 -0.71 18.54
N GLU A 17 -6.31 -0.34 17.56
CA GLU A 17 -6.44 -1.08 16.30
C GLU A 17 -5.13 -1.08 15.51
N ASN A 18 -4.42 0.05 15.45
CA ASN A 18 -3.11 0.14 14.81
C ASN A 18 -2.06 -0.73 15.52
N LEU A 19 -2.03 -0.71 16.85
CA LEU A 19 -1.11 -1.55 17.62
C LEU A 19 -1.39 -3.04 17.39
N ALA A 20 -2.65 -3.44 17.40
CA ALA A 20 -3.03 -4.82 17.08
C ALA A 20 -2.64 -5.23 15.66
N LEU A 21 -2.80 -4.32 14.69
CA LEU A 21 -2.38 -4.54 13.31
C LEU A 21 -0.86 -4.67 13.19
N ILE A 22 -0.09 -3.79 13.83
CA ILE A 22 1.38 -3.87 13.84
C ILE A 22 1.85 -5.21 14.42
N ASN A 23 1.26 -5.65 15.53
CA ASN A 23 1.58 -6.95 16.11
C ASN A 23 1.32 -8.10 15.12
N LYS A 24 0.20 -8.08 14.40
CA LYS A 24 -0.07 -9.06 13.34
C LYS A 24 0.98 -9.01 12.23
N LEU A 25 1.35 -7.81 11.79
CA LEU A 25 2.36 -7.62 10.75
C LEU A 25 3.75 -8.13 11.18
N CYS A 26 4.15 -7.90 12.43
CA CYS A 26 5.43 -8.37 12.97
C CYS A 26 5.53 -9.90 13.02
N TYR A 27 4.43 -10.59 13.24
CA TYR A 27 4.39 -12.06 13.31
C TYR A 27 3.93 -12.74 12.03
N HIS A 28 3.66 -11.97 10.96
CA HIS A 28 3.23 -12.53 9.68
C HIS A 28 4.42 -13.12 8.90
N GLN A 29 4.15 -14.13 8.09
CA GLN A 29 5.14 -14.65 7.16
C GLN A 29 5.28 -13.71 5.95
N TRP A 30 6.48 -13.17 5.75
CA TRP A 30 6.80 -12.26 4.67
C TRP A 30 7.59 -12.94 3.57
N TYR A 31 7.37 -12.50 2.33
CA TYR A 31 8.08 -12.99 1.16
C TYR A 31 8.96 -11.89 0.58
N LEU A 32 10.19 -12.24 0.22
CA LEU A 32 11.12 -11.32 -0.41
C LEU A 32 10.69 -11.04 -1.85
N THR A 33 10.41 -9.79 -2.18
CA THR A 33 9.81 -9.41 -3.47
C THR A 33 10.80 -9.31 -4.62
N LYS A 34 12.07 -9.10 -4.35
CA LYS A 34 13.07 -8.89 -5.41
C LYS A 34 13.93 -10.11 -5.74
N CYS A 35 14.09 -11.05 -4.82
CA CYS A 35 14.93 -12.24 -5.07
C CYS A 35 14.23 -13.30 -5.89
N LEU A 36 13.08 -13.04 -6.36
CA LEU A 36 12.25 -14.05 -6.96
C LEU A 36 12.22 -13.94 -8.48
N ASP A 37 13.27 -13.46 -9.08
CA ASP A 37 13.51 -13.61 -10.51
C ASP A 37 13.84 -15.09 -10.87
N TYR A 38 13.18 -15.99 -10.17
CA TYR A 38 13.10 -17.39 -10.52
C TYR A 38 12.00 -17.54 -11.56
N GLY A 39 12.33 -17.24 -12.82
CA GLY A 39 11.49 -17.28 -13.96
C GLY A 39 10.17 -18.02 -13.74
N ASN A 40 9.07 -17.31 -13.69
CA ASN A 40 7.66 -17.73 -13.61
C ASN A 40 6.96 -17.75 -12.25
N LEU A 41 7.59 -17.44 -11.12
CA LEU A 41 6.88 -17.43 -9.84
C LEU A 41 6.57 -16.03 -9.31
N ILE A 42 6.97 -14.98 -10.03
CA ILE A 42 6.67 -13.61 -9.66
C ILE A 42 5.83 -13.00 -10.73
N SER A 43 4.72 -12.45 -10.27
CA SER A 43 3.98 -11.52 -11.09
C SER A 43 4.94 -10.49 -11.66
N PRO A 44 4.93 -10.23 -12.98
CA PRO A 44 5.69 -9.14 -13.60
C PRO A 44 5.49 -7.78 -12.92
N LEU A 45 4.42 -7.66 -12.12
CA LEU A 45 4.12 -6.51 -11.28
C LEU A 45 5.21 -6.18 -10.24
N PHE A 46 6.03 -7.15 -9.85
CA PHE A 46 7.07 -6.96 -8.82
C PHE A 46 8.49 -6.95 -9.37
N ALA A 47 8.70 -7.40 -10.59
CA ALA A 47 10.00 -7.33 -11.25
C ALA A 47 10.40 -5.85 -11.42
N GLY A 48 11.51 -5.45 -10.81
CA GLY A 48 12.06 -4.08 -10.93
C GLY A 48 11.55 -3.05 -9.92
N ARG A 49 10.60 -3.38 -9.04
CA ARG A 49 10.00 -2.39 -8.10
C ARG A 49 10.76 -2.16 -6.80
N GLY A 50 11.96 -2.65 -6.69
CA GLY A 50 12.81 -2.41 -5.51
C GLY A 50 12.85 -3.55 -4.51
N GLY A 51 13.84 -3.50 -3.63
CA GLY A 51 14.03 -4.50 -2.57
C GLY A 51 13.14 -4.23 -1.37
N GLY A 52 12.54 -5.28 -0.84
CA GLY A 52 11.68 -5.25 0.33
C GLY A 52 11.00 -6.59 0.51
N PHE A 53 10.12 -6.68 1.50
CA PHE A 53 9.27 -7.84 1.68
C PHE A 53 7.83 -7.44 1.44
N SER A 54 7.06 -8.33 0.84
CA SER A 54 5.62 -8.11 0.69
C SER A 54 4.83 -9.39 0.86
N VAL A 55 3.55 -9.23 1.13
CA VAL A 55 2.56 -10.29 1.07
C VAL A 55 1.32 -9.75 0.37
N SER A 56 0.94 -10.43 -0.70
CA SER A 56 -0.34 -10.19 -1.35
C SER A 56 -1.42 -10.96 -0.61
N SER A 57 -2.51 -10.29 -0.27
CA SER A 57 -3.66 -10.94 0.35
C SER A 57 -4.88 -10.98 -0.57
N LEU A 58 -4.85 -10.20 -1.65
CA LEU A 58 -5.81 -10.23 -2.74
C LEU A 58 -5.12 -9.76 -4.02
N GLU A 59 -5.27 -10.49 -5.12
CA GLU A 59 -4.77 -10.13 -6.43
C GLU A 59 -5.77 -10.55 -7.51
N ASP A 60 -6.05 -9.66 -8.46
CA ASP A 60 -7.05 -9.83 -9.52
C ASP A 60 -8.43 -10.27 -8.98
N GLY A 61 -8.83 -9.73 -7.83
CA GLY A 61 -10.10 -10.08 -7.19
C GLY A 61 -10.12 -11.47 -6.55
N LYS A 62 -9.02 -12.23 -6.57
CA LYS A 62 -8.92 -13.55 -5.94
C LYS A 62 -8.28 -13.41 -4.56
N PRO A 63 -9.01 -13.72 -3.48
CA PRO A 63 -8.45 -13.62 -2.14
C PRO A 63 -7.43 -14.75 -1.89
N PHE A 64 -6.29 -14.39 -1.34
CA PHE A 64 -5.43 -15.33 -0.64
C PHE A 64 -5.92 -15.48 0.80
N ASN A 65 -5.76 -16.64 1.38
CA ASN A 65 -6.10 -16.85 2.79
C ASN A 65 -5.06 -16.16 3.68
N SER A 66 -5.30 -14.91 4.01
CA SER A 66 -4.43 -14.08 4.85
C SER A 66 -5.19 -13.53 6.05
N PRO A 67 -4.64 -13.63 7.27
CA PRO A 67 -5.23 -13.01 8.45
C PRO A 67 -5.27 -11.48 8.37
N LEU A 68 -4.58 -10.88 7.40
CA LEU A 68 -4.53 -9.43 7.17
C LEU A 68 -5.68 -8.93 6.28
N ASN A 69 -6.45 -9.82 5.67
CA ASN A 69 -7.55 -9.42 4.76
C ASN A 69 -8.60 -8.56 5.47
N LYS A 70 -8.99 -8.96 6.69
CA LYS A 70 -10.01 -8.24 7.46
C LYS A 70 -9.63 -6.78 7.68
N GLU A 71 -8.40 -6.52 8.02
CA GLU A 71 -7.89 -5.17 8.24
C GLU A 71 -7.80 -4.39 6.92
N ALA A 72 -7.36 -5.03 5.84
CA ALA A 72 -7.30 -4.40 4.53
C ALA A 72 -8.68 -4.00 4.01
N TYR A 73 -9.70 -4.86 4.13
CA TYR A 73 -11.08 -4.53 3.80
C TYR A 73 -11.60 -3.36 4.64
N LYS A 74 -11.44 -3.42 5.96
CA LYS A 74 -11.89 -2.37 6.88
C LYS A 74 -11.29 -1.00 6.55
N ILE A 75 -9.98 -0.94 6.27
CA ILE A 75 -9.29 0.30 5.89
C ILE A 75 -9.86 0.83 4.57
N THR A 76 -10.03 -0.06 3.58
CA THR A 76 -10.55 0.31 2.26
C THR A 76 -11.98 0.86 2.35
N GLU A 77 -12.86 0.19 3.09
CA GLU A 77 -14.25 0.63 3.31
C GLU A 77 -14.30 2.02 3.93
N LYS A 78 -13.54 2.25 5.02
CA LYS A 78 -13.48 3.57 5.68
C LYS A 78 -12.98 4.68 4.74
N VAL A 79 -11.98 4.39 3.91
CA VAL A 79 -11.49 5.35 2.90
C VAL A 79 -12.57 5.64 1.86
N CYS A 80 -13.22 4.62 1.33
CA CYS A 80 -14.29 4.77 0.33
C CYS A 80 -15.50 5.53 0.89
N GLU A 81 -15.88 5.28 2.14
CA GLU A 81 -16.92 6.03 2.84
C GLU A 81 -16.59 7.52 2.95
N GLN A 82 -15.39 7.87 3.42
CA GLN A 82 -14.96 9.26 3.57
C GLN A 82 -14.86 10.00 2.23
N LEU A 83 -14.53 9.31 1.16
CA LEU A 83 -14.47 9.86 -0.20
C LEU A 83 -15.81 9.78 -0.95
N ASN A 84 -16.87 9.25 -0.31
CA ASN A 84 -18.18 9.01 -0.93
C ASN A 84 -18.11 8.17 -2.21
N ILE A 85 -17.19 7.19 -2.25
CA ILE A 85 -17.05 6.23 -3.35
C ILE A 85 -18.02 5.07 -3.11
N LYS A 86 -19.14 5.04 -3.83
CA LYS A 86 -20.25 4.08 -3.60
C LYS A 86 -20.08 2.78 -4.39
N LYS A 87 -19.40 2.82 -5.53
CA LYS A 87 -19.23 1.65 -6.40
C LYS A 87 -17.76 1.49 -6.74
N TYR A 88 -17.18 0.40 -6.26
CA TYR A 88 -15.79 0.06 -6.53
C TYR A 88 -15.59 -1.45 -6.49
N GLU A 89 -14.52 -1.89 -7.09
CA GLU A 89 -14.02 -3.26 -7.02
C GLU A 89 -12.57 -3.23 -6.52
N ILE A 90 -12.28 -4.04 -5.54
CA ILE A 90 -10.91 -4.16 -5.03
C ILE A 90 -10.15 -5.13 -5.95
N LYS A 91 -9.04 -4.68 -6.50
CA LYS A 91 -8.20 -5.47 -7.41
C LYS A 91 -7.00 -6.08 -6.70
N ARG A 92 -6.45 -5.37 -5.71
CA ARG A 92 -5.25 -5.82 -5.01
C ARG A 92 -5.20 -5.31 -3.59
N PHE A 93 -4.77 -6.16 -2.67
CA PHE A 93 -4.20 -5.82 -1.38
C PHE A 93 -2.75 -6.25 -1.35
N LEU A 94 -1.85 -5.33 -1.11
CA LEU A 94 -0.42 -5.60 -1.00
C LEU A 94 0.10 -4.94 0.27
N TRP A 95 0.47 -5.77 1.25
CA TRP A 95 1.21 -5.32 2.42
C TRP A 95 2.71 -5.31 2.10
N ASN A 96 3.39 -4.25 2.44
CA ASN A 96 4.82 -4.08 2.24
C ASN A 96 5.53 -3.86 3.55
N MET A 97 6.75 -4.38 3.64
CA MET A 97 7.69 -4.19 4.72
C MET A 97 9.03 -3.72 4.14
N TYR A 98 9.50 -2.57 4.58
CA TYR A 98 10.77 -1.99 4.15
C TYR A 98 11.71 -1.86 5.34
N PHE A 99 12.96 -2.20 5.10
CA PHE A 99 14.08 -1.93 6.00
C PHE A 99 14.90 -0.74 5.49
N PRO A 100 15.73 -0.11 6.34
CA PRO A 100 16.70 0.86 5.89
C PRO A 100 17.51 0.32 4.71
N ARG A 101 17.82 1.21 3.76
CA ARG A 101 18.59 0.88 2.54
C ARG A 101 17.88 -0.02 1.52
N ASN A 102 16.61 -0.36 1.70
CA ASN A 102 15.87 -0.99 0.61
C ASN A 102 15.85 -0.07 -0.61
N HIS A 103 16.13 -0.63 -1.77
CA HIS A 103 16.03 0.11 -3.02
C HIS A 103 14.58 0.09 -3.51
N THR A 104 14.10 1.23 -3.99
CA THR A 104 12.77 1.39 -4.57
C THR A 104 12.84 2.20 -5.85
N GLU A 105 11.94 1.94 -6.79
CA GLU A 105 11.90 2.60 -8.08
C GLU A 105 10.55 3.31 -8.30
N PHE A 106 10.56 4.35 -9.10
CA PHE A 106 9.35 5.00 -9.56
C PHE A 106 8.55 4.08 -10.47
N HIS A 107 7.25 4.00 -10.24
CA HIS A 107 6.32 3.19 -11.02
C HIS A 107 4.90 3.75 -10.94
N LYS A 108 4.04 3.18 -11.75
CA LYS A 108 2.58 3.38 -11.73
C LYS A 108 1.92 2.07 -11.38
N ASP A 109 0.85 2.09 -10.59
CA ASP A 109 0.09 0.87 -10.29
C ASP A 109 -0.80 0.46 -11.46
N GLU A 110 -1.42 1.44 -12.13
CA GLU A 110 -2.25 1.27 -13.32
C GLU A 110 -2.08 2.45 -14.28
N TYR A 111 -2.57 2.30 -15.50
CA TYR A 111 -2.43 3.31 -16.57
C TYR A 111 -3.75 3.95 -16.97
N THR A 112 -4.86 3.53 -16.37
CA THR A 112 -6.20 4.06 -16.65
C THR A 112 -6.71 4.91 -15.50
N ASP A 113 -7.63 5.84 -15.80
CA ASP A 113 -8.06 6.92 -14.90
C ASP A 113 -9.18 6.47 -13.93
N ASP A 114 -9.74 5.28 -14.14
CA ASP A 114 -10.76 4.68 -13.29
C ASP A 114 -10.21 3.94 -12.05
N PHE A 115 -8.89 3.93 -11.85
CA PHE A 115 -8.25 3.31 -10.70
C PHE A 115 -7.72 4.33 -9.70
N LEU A 116 -7.85 3.97 -8.41
CA LEU A 116 -7.23 4.67 -7.30
C LEU A 116 -6.29 3.74 -6.54
N SER A 117 -5.15 4.29 -6.15
CA SER A 117 -4.25 3.68 -5.16
C SER A 117 -4.53 4.29 -3.80
N ILE A 118 -4.70 3.44 -2.79
CA ILE A 118 -4.83 3.79 -1.39
C ILE A 118 -3.59 3.26 -0.67
N LEU A 119 -2.79 4.13 -0.11
CA LEU A 119 -1.60 3.78 0.64
C LEU A 119 -1.79 4.11 2.10
N TYR A 120 -2.01 3.09 2.94
CA TYR A 120 -2.24 3.24 4.37
C TYR A 120 -0.98 2.94 5.18
N ASN A 121 -0.74 3.74 6.23
CA ASN A 121 0.38 3.61 7.14
C ASN A 121 -0.10 3.29 8.56
N PRO A 122 0.24 2.11 9.13
CA PRO A 122 -0.20 1.73 10.47
C PRO A 122 0.61 2.41 11.58
N HIS A 123 1.75 3.01 11.27
CA HIS A 123 2.61 3.72 12.22
C HIS A 123 3.39 4.86 11.56
N THR A 124 3.92 5.74 12.39
CA THR A 124 4.77 6.84 11.95
C THR A 124 6.20 6.35 11.76
N THR A 125 6.83 6.70 10.65
CA THR A 125 8.26 6.52 10.39
C THR A 125 8.84 7.77 9.75
N ASP A 126 10.15 7.86 9.65
CA ASP A 126 10.84 8.87 8.84
C ASP A 126 10.91 8.48 7.34
N GLY A 127 10.42 7.30 7.01
CA GLY A 127 10.13 6.88 5.65
C GLY A 127 8.88 7.56 5.08
N GLY A 128 8.53 7.19 3.87
CA GLY A 128 7.37 7.80 3.23
C GLY A 128 7.17 7.34 1.80
N THR A 129 6.48 8.15 1.02
CA THR A 129 6.24 7.86 -0.39
C THR A 129 6.38 9.14 -1.20
N PHE A 130 7.16 9.09 -2.26
CA PHE A 130 7.13 10.10 -3.31
C PHE A 130 5.92 9.83 -4.21
N ILE A 131 5.06 10.82 -4.40
CA ILE A 131 3.91 10.77 -5.31
C ILE A 131 3.96 12.04 -6.13
N ASN A 132 4.04 11.90 -7.46
CA ASN A 132 4.20 13.04 -8.36
C ASN A 132 5.33 14.00 -7.94
N ASN A 133 6.51 13.46 -7.67
CA ASN A 133 7.71 14.18 -7.20
C ASN A 133 7.60 14.90 -5.85
N LYS A 134 6.48 14.78 -5.13
CA LYS A 134 6.31 15.32 -3.78
C LYS A 134 6.46 14.22 -2.75
N PHE A 135 7.25 14.48 -1.69
CA PHE A 135 7.43 13.54 -0.61
C PHE A 135 6.32 13.67 0.45
N TYR A 136 5.74 12.54 0.81
CA TYR A 136 4.73 12.40 1.85
C TYR A 136 5.26 11.46 2.92
N VAL A 137 5.64 12.02 4.07
CA VAL A 137 6.12 11.24 5.23
C VAL A 137 5.00 10.34 5.76
N ASP A 138 5.38 9.22 6.38
CA ASP A 138 4.42 8.33 6.99
C ASP A 138 3.91 8.87 8.33
N LYS A 139 2.60 8.87 8.45
CA LYS A 139 1.88 9.19 9.69
C LYS A 139 1.02 8.00 10.09
N ILE A 140 0.96 7.71 11.39
CA ILE A 140 0.09 6.67 11.93
C ILE A 140 -1.37 6.93 11.54
N SER A 141 -2.07 5.85 11.19
CA SER A 141 -3.50 5.87 10.84
C SER A 141 -3.88 6.77 9.67
N GLN A 142 -2.90 7.11 8.80
CA GLN A 142 -3.13 7.96 7.64
C GLN A 142 -3.15 7.14 6.35
N ALA A 143 -4.13 7.40 5.49
CA ALA A 143 -4.09 6.97 4.10
C ALA A 143 -3.77 8.14 3.15
N LYS A 144 -3.02 7.81 2.11
CA LYS A 144 -2.74 8.66 0.94
C LYS A 144 -3.52 8.07 -0.23
N VAL A 145 -4.44 8.82 -0.80
CA VAL A 145 -5.27 8.36 -1.92
C VAL A 145 -4.96 9.19 -3.16
N TYR A 146 -4.66 8.54 -4.27
CA TYR A 146 -4.28 9.18 -5.52
C TYR A 146 -4.66 8.30 -6.72
N LYS A 147 -4.68 8.90 -7.91
CA LYS A 147 -4.88 8.16 -9.16
C LYS A 147 -3.73 7.18 -9.39
N SER A 148 -4.04 5.92 -9.66
CA SER A 148 -3.04 4.84 -9.80
C SER A 148 -2.07 5.04 -10.95
N MET A 149 -2.44 5.88 -11.93
CA MET A 149 -1.58 6.31 -13.03
C MET A 149 -0.51 7.34 -12.65
N VAL A 150 -0.55 7.87 -11.43
CA VAL A 150 0.46 8.81 -10.93
C VAL A 150 1.72 8.06 -10.56
N GLU A 151 2.84 8.56 -11.05
CA GLU A 151 4.15 8.00 -10.76
C GLU A 151 4.50 8.18 -9.28
N HIS A 152 4.90 7.08 -8.65
CA HIS A 152 5.21 7.07 -7.22
C HIS A 152 6.29 6.04 -6.89
N LYS A 153 6.93 6.22 -5.73
CA LYS A 153 7.83 5.21 -5.14
C LYS A 153 7.79 5.25 -3.62
N GLY A 154 7.86 4.09 -2.98
CA GLY A 154 8.12 4.00 -1.56
C GLY A 154 9.51 4.51 -1.22
N ASN A 155 9.67 5.17 -0.08
CA ASN A 155 10.96 5.55 0.48
C ASN A 155 11.12 4.82 1.81
N PRO A 156 12.15 3.96 1.96
CA PRO A 156 12.39 3.23 3.20
C PRO A 156 12.71 4.19 4.36
N PRO A 157 12.60 3.73 5.61
CA PRO A 157 13.06 4.53 6.75
C PRO A 157 14.58 4.68 6.73
N SER A 158 15.11 5.74 7.34
CA SER A 158 16.56 6.03 7.34
C SER A 158 17.33 5.33 8.46
N LYS A 159 16.66 4.93 9.54
CA LYS A 159 17.24 4.34 10.74
C LYS A 159 16.71 2.93 11.00
N ASP A 160 17.16 2.32 12.08
CA ASP A 160 16.89 0.94 12.52
C ASP A 160 15.39 0.67 12.83
N SER A 161 14.54 1.12 11.94
CA SER A 161 13.09 0.92 12.02
C SER A 161 12.59 0.14 10.81
N VAL A 162 11.47 -0.52 10.98
CA VAL A 162 10.76 -1.20 9.89
C VAL A 162 9.58 -0.33 9.49
N ARG A 163 9.39 -0.14 8.20
CA ARG A 163 8.24 0.56 7.64
C ARG A 163 7.25 -0.44 7.09
N PHE A 164 6.03 -0.44 7.61
CA PHE A 164 4.90 -1.17 7.05
C PHE A 164 3.97 -0.24 6.30
N ASN A 165 3.43 -0.68 5.19
CA ASN A 165 2.27 -0.05 4.58
C ASN A 165 1.37 -1.07 3.87
N LEU A 166 0.11 -0.69 3.69
CA LEU A 166 -0.84 -1.38 2.83
C LEU A 166 -1.01 -0.56 1.55
N ASN A 167 -0.79 -1.17 0.39
CA ASN A 167 -1.18 -0.63 -0.91
C ASN A 167 -2.45 -1.36 -1.37
N VAL A 168 -3.51 -0.61 -1.57
CA VAL A 168 -4.78 -1.09 -2.13
C VAL A 168 -4.97 -0.50 -3.51
N LEU A 169 -5.34 -1.33 -4.46
CA LEU A 169 -5.76 -0.92 -5.78
C LEU A 169 -7.26 -1.15 -5.92
N ILE A 170 -8.01 -0.09 -6.17
CA ILE A 170 -9.46 -0.18 -6.43
C ILE A 170 -9.80 0.36 -7.81
N LYS A 171 -10.75 -0.28 -8.47
CA LYS A 171 -11.40 0.23 -9.68
C LYS A 171 -12.70 0.90 -9.29
N CYS A 172 -12.88 2.17 -9.67
CA CYS A 172 -14.08 2.94 -9.39
C CYS A 172 -15.04 2.91 -10.58
N PHE A 173 -16.34 2.80 -10.30
CA PHE A 173 -17.39 2.84 -11.32
C PHE A 173 -18.19 4.13 -11.18
N LYS A 174 -18.54 4.71 -12.32
CA LYS A 174 -19.42 5.88 -12.42
C LYS A 174 -20.87 5.53 -12.12
#